data_432bac2ebcf4ba822c8cf22aedaf9782
#
_entry.id   432bac2ebcf4ba822c8cf22aedaf9782
#
_cell.length_a   1.000
_cell.length_b   1.000
_cell.length_c   1.000
_cell.angle_alpha   90.00
_cell.angle_beta   90.00
_cell.angle_gamma   90.00
#
_symmetry.space_group_name_H-M   'P 1'
#
loop_
_entity.id
_entity.type
_entity.pdbx_description
1 polymer ?
#
loop_
_entity_poly.entity_id
_entity_poly.type
_entity_poly.pdbx_seq_one_letter_code
_entity_poly.pdbx_strand_id
1 'polypeptide(L)'
;MASQYGTPQRDMVGYGSSPPDPKWPNGAKVALQIVLNYEEGGESCLLHDDPQSEHLLSEIVGASPIPNQRHTNMESLYEFGSRAGFWRLHRLLTKKEGKINFSSCKHIIFFLD
;
A
#
# COMPACT_ATOMS: atom_id res chain seq x y z
N MET A 1 4.09 -32.18 11.54
CA MET A 1 3.37 -32.48 10.28
C MET A 1 4.14 -31.83 9.15
N ALA A 2 4.75 -32.62 8.25
CA ALA A 2 5.38 -32.09 7.07
C ALA A 2 4.30 -31.46 6.17
N SER A 3 4.56 -30.26 5.64
CA SER A 3 3.67 -29.57 4.70
C SER A 3 3.37 -30.50 3.52
N GLN A 4 2.09 -30.73 3.24
CA GLN A 4 1.65 -31.53 2.09
C GLN A 4 1.93 -30.84 0.74
N TYR A 5 2.45 -29.61 0.79
CA TYR A 5 2.94 -28.87 -0.36
C TYR A 5 4.46 -28.97 -0.39
N GLY A 6 5.01 -29.74 -1.34
CA GLY A 6 6.45 -29.79 -1.57
C GLY A 6 7.02 -28.38 -1.74
N THR A 7 8.26 -28.15 -1.30
CA THR A 7 8.94 -26.87 -1.53
C THR A 7 9.07 -26.68 -3.04
N PRO A 8 8.50 -25.61 -3.63
CA PRO A 8 8.62 -25.40 -5.06
C PRO A 8 10.10 -25.19 -5.40
N GLN A 9 10.57 -25.93 -6.39
CA GLN A 9 11.92 -25.72 -6.93
C GLN A 9 11.98 -24.34 -7.57
N ARG A 10 12.96 -23.54 -7.17
CA ARG A 10 13.21 -22.21 -7.73
C ARG A 10 14.32 -22.31 -8.76
N ASP A 11 14.02 -21.86 -9.97
CA ASP A 11 15.07 -21.59 -10.96
C ASP A 11 15.77 -20.28 -10.58
N MET A 12 17.05 -20.36 -10.26
CA MET A 12 17.91 -19.23 -9.90
C MET A 12 18.78 -18.77 -11.06
N VAL A 13 18.56 -19.30 -12.25
CA VAL A 13 19.30 -18.91 -13.47
C VAL A 13 18.70 -17.61 -14.00
N GLY A 14 19.53 -16.59 -14.18
CA GLY A 14 19.09 -15.31 -14.77
C GLY A 14 18.85 -15.43 -16.28
N TYR A 15 18.02 -14.56 -16.81
CA TYR A 15 17.71 -14.53 -18.26
C TYR A 15 18.81 -13.86 -19.11
N GLY A 16 19.86 -13.32 -18.49
CA GLY A 16 20.94 -12.62 -19.18
C GLY A 16 20.43 -11.39 -19.93
N SER A 17 20.89 -11.23 -21.17
CA SER A 17 20.48 -10.12 -22.06
C SER A 17 19.18 -10.36 -22.82
N SER A 18 18.57 -11.53 -22.66
CA SER A 18 17.40 -11.94 -23.44
C SER A 18 16.27 -12.41 -22.51
N PRO A 19 15.63 -11.49 -21.76
CA PRO A 19 14.51 -11.85 -20.91
C PRO A 19 13.33 -12.35 -21.75
N PRO A 20 12.51 -13.26 -21.22
CA PRO A 20 11.35 -13.75 -21.93
C PRO A 20 10.32 -12.62 -22.13
N ASP A 21 9.67 -12.63 -23.27
CA ASP A 21 8.54 -11.73 -23.51
C ASP A 21 7.35 -12.18 -22.64
N PRO A 22 6.86 -11.33 -21.70
CA PRO A 22 5.74 -11.68 -20.84
C PRO A 22 4.40 -11.72 -21.58
N LYS A 23 4.35 -11.26 -22.84
CA LYS A 23 3.13 -11.22 -23.67
C LYS A 23 1.96 -10.53 -22.96
N TRP A 24 2.19 -9.32 -22.52
CA TRP A 24 1.17 -8.53 -21.86
C TRP A 24 -0.10 -8.40 -22.71
N PRO A 25 -1.28 -8.30 -22.10
CA PRO A 25 -2.53 -8.09 -22.83
C PRO A 25 -2.46 -6.89 -23.78
N ASN A 26 -3.12 -7.02 -24.96
CA ASN A 26 -3.20 -5.97 -25.99
C ASN A 26 -1.86 -5.50 -26.57
N GLY A 27 -0.80 -6.30 -26.41
CA GLY A 27 0.53 -5.93 -26.90
C GLY A 27 1.23 -4.86 -26.04
N ALA A 28 0.74 -4.60 -24.84
CA ALA A 28 1.34 -3.64 -23.92
C ALA A 28 2.81 -3.97 -23.64
N LYS A 29 3.62 -2.94 -23.53
CA LYS A 29 5.08 -3.06 -23.24
C LYS A 29 5.39 -2.87 -21.78
N VAL A 30 4.50 -2.24 -21.03
CA VAL A 30 4.67 -1.93 -19.61
C VAL A 30 3.42 -2.30 -18.84
N ALA A 31 3.57 -2.95 -17.71
CA ALA A 31 2.52 -3.13 -16.71
C ALA A 31 2.84 -2.23 -15.50
N LEU A 32 1.98 -1.24 -15.26
CA LEU A 32 2.08 -0.35 -14.11
C LEU A 32 1.12 -0.81 -13.03
N GLN A 33 1.66 -1.16 -11.87
CA GLN A 33 0.85 -1.50 -10.70
C GLN A 33 0.91 -0.35 -9.69
N ILE A 34 -0.26 0.20 -9.35
CA ILE A 34 -0.40 1.17 -8.27
C ILE A 34 -1.00 0.45 -7.07
N VAL A 35 -0.32 0.56 -5.94
CA VAL A 35 -0.79 0.04 -4.65
C VAL A 35 -1.17 1.23 -3.79
N LEU A 36 -2.41 1.28 -3.35
CA LEU A 36 -2.90 2.27 -2.40
C LEU A 36 -3.25 1.55 -1.09
N ASN A 37 -2.46 1.82 -0.06
CA ASN A 37 -2.76 1.37 1.29
C ASN A 37 -3.65 2.42 1.98
N TYR A 38 -4.68 1.96 2.66
CA TYR A 38 -5.49 2.76 3.55
C TYR A 38 -5.34 2.16 4.95
N GLU A 39 -4.61 2.84 5.79
CA GLU A 39 -4.18 2.34 7.12
C GLU A 39 -4.70 3.22 8.27
N GLU A 40 -5.39 4.30 7.93
CA GLU A 40 -5.99 5.23 8.88
C GLU A 40 -7.02 4.50 9.77
N GLY A 41 -6.86 4.68 11.08
CA GLY A 41 -7.64 3.98 12.11
C GLY A 41 -6.93 2.73 12.66
N GLY A 42 -5.80 2.32 12.07
CA GLY A 42 -4.94 1.24 12.57
C GLY A 42 -3.73 1.75 13.36
N GLU A 43 -3.50 3.06 13.36
CA GLU A 43 -2.42 3.71 14.11
C GLU A 43 -2.63 3.64 15.61
N SER A 44 -1.53 3.57 16.38
CA SER A 44 -1.58 3.70 17.83
C SER A 44 -1.97 5.13 18.23
N CYS A 45 -3.07 5.27 18.97
CA CYS A 45 -3.60 6.56 19.38
C CYS A 45 -4.32 6.48 20.72
N LEU A 46 -4.07 7.43 21.61
CA LEU A 46 -4.76 7.48 22.91
C LEU A 46 -6.28 7.58 22.79
N LEU A 47 -6.79 8.13 21.69
CA LEU A 47 -8.23 8.16 21.43
C LEU A 47 -8.83 6.79 21.11
N HIS A 48 -7.97 5.81 20.83
CA HIS A 48 -8.32 4.39 20.61
C HIS A 48 -7.97 3.52 21.82
N ASP A 49 -7.73 4.13 22.98
CA ASP A 49 -7.30 3.46 24.22
C ASP A 49 -5.91 2.80 24.16
N ASP A 50 -5.07 3.21 23.21
CA ASP A 50 -3.69 2.77 23.15
C ASP A 50 -2.82 3.46 24.20
N PRO A 51 -1.76 2.81 24.72
CA PRO A 51 -0.93 3.38 25.79
C PRO A 51 0.02 4.49 25.32
N GLN A 52 0.16 4.68 24.00
CA GLN A 52 1.09 5.65 23.42
C GLN A 52 0.66 6.08 22.03
N SER A 53 1.29 7.13 21.51
CA SER A 53 1.10 7.58 20.13
C SER A 53 1.83 6.69 19.13
N GLU A 54 1.39 6.73 17.86
CA GLU A 54 2.08 6.09 16.74
C GLU A 54 3.50 6.68 16.54
N HIS A 55 4.42 5.86 16.03
CA HIS A 55 5.79 6.29 15.76
C HIS A 55 6.43 5.63 14.53
N LEU A 56 5.96 4.45 14.12
CA LEU A 56 6.55 3.69 13.01
C LEU A 56 5.90 4.03 11.67
N LEU A 57 4.58 4.14 11.64
CA LEU A 57 3.78 4.32 10.44
C LEU A 57 3.49 5.82 10.22
N SER A 58 4.53 6.64 10.06
CA SER A 58 4.36 8.07 9.87
C SER A 58 5.46 8.68 9.01
N GLU A 59 5.13 9.84 8.42
CA GLU A 59 6.07 10.69 7.66
C GLU A 59 6.96 11.56 8.57
N ILE A 60 6.77 11.51 9.89
CA ILE A 60 7.57 12.31 10.83
C ILE A 60 8.91 11.61 11.06
N VAL A 61 9.97 12.19 10.50
CA VAL A 61 11.32 11.65 10.63
C VAL A 61 11.76 11.65 12.10
N GLY A 62 12.18 10.48 12.58
CA GLY A 62 12.62 10.33 13.97
C GLY A 62 11.50 10.41 15.01
N ALA A 63 10.25 10.16 14.60
CA ALA A 63 9.14 10.08 15.53
C ALA A 63 9.43 9.07 16.65
N SER A 64 9.14 9.45 17.88
CA SER A 64 9.21 8.57 19.04
C SER A 64 7.81 8.43 19.63
N PRO A 65 7.47 7.26 20.19
CA PRO A 65 6.17 7.09 20.85
C PRO A 65 6.10 8.01 22.08
N ILE A 66 4.96 8.65 22.26
CA ILE A 66 4.70 9.50 23.43
C ILE A 66 3.75 8.72 24.35
N PRO A 67 4.23 8.19 25.48
CA PRO A 67 3.41 7.43 26.40
C PRO A 67 2.37 8.31 27.09
N ASN A 68 1.15 7.82 27.20
CA ASN A 68 0.05 8.46 27.95
C ASN A 68 -0.24 9.92 27.54
N GLN A 69 0.17 10.31 26.33
CA GLN A 69 -0.05 11.67 25.81
C GLN A 69 -0.40 11.64 24.33
N ARG A 70 -1.34 12.49 23.94
CA ARG A 70 -1.73 12.65 22.52
C ARG A 70 -0.60 13.30 21.71
N HIS A 71 -0.44 12.84 20.49
CA HIS A 71 0.46 13.43 19.50
C HIS A 71 -0.36 14.06 18.36
N THR A 72 -0.79 15.30 18.55
CA THR A 72 -1.74 15.97 17.65
C THR A 72 -1.25 16.10 16.21
N ASN A 73 0.06 16.27 16.00
CA ASN A 73 0.62 16.27 14.63
C ASN A 73 0.46 14.90 13.95
N MET A 74 0.71 13.82 14.69
CA MET A 74 0.51 12.46 14.19
C MET A 74 -0.95 12.21 13.86
N GLU A 75 -1.84 12.54 14.78
CA GLU A 75 -3.29 12.41 14.58
C GLU A 75 -3.75 13.20 13.35
N SER A 76 -3.23 14.41 13.14
CA SER A 76 -3.60 15.26 12.00
C SER A 76 -3.16 14.67 10.64
N LEU A 77 -2.04 13.94 10.60
CA LEU A 77 -1.59 13.25 9.39
C LEU A 77 -2.60 12.15 9.00
N TYR A 78 -3.00 11.32 9.94
CA TYR A 78 -3.98 10.26 9.72
C TYR A 78 -5.37 10.83 9.39
N GLU A 79 -5.80 11.88 10.08
CA GLU A 79 -7.04 12.58 9.74
C GLU A 79 -7.03 13.16 8.33
N PHE A 80 -5.91 13.73 7.89
CA PHE A 80 -5.79 14.22 6.52
C PHE A 80 -5.92 13.05 5.52
N GLY A 81 -5.28 11.93 5.78
CA GLY A 81 -5.37 10.72 4.95
C GLY A 81 -6.82 10.28 4.75
N SER A 82 -7.55 10.08 5.85
CA SER A 82 -8.94 9.60 5.81
C SER A 82 -9.92 10.63 5.24
N ARG A 83 -9.76 11.91 5.58
CA ARG A 83 -10.71 12.99 5.21
C ARG A 83 -10.49 13.53 3.80
N ALA A 84 -9.25 13.61 3.35
CA ALA A 84 -8.90 14.28 2.10
C ALA A 84 -8.01 13.46 1.16
N GLY A 85 -6.90 12.92 1.66
CA GLY A 85 -5.86 12.27 0.86
C GLY A 85 -6.38 11.08 0.07
N PHE A 86 -7.01 10.13 0.76
CA PHE A 86 -7.64 8.97 0.15
C PHE A 86 -8.65 9.36 -0.94
N TRP A 87 -9.57 10.25 -0.65
CA TRP A 87 -10.62 10.64 -1.60
C TRP A 87 -10.08 11.37 -2.82
N ARG A 88 -8.97 12.10 -2.66
CA ARG A 88 -8.27 12.73 -3.78
C ARG A 88 -7.69 11.68 -4.72
N LEU A 89 -6.98 10.69 -4.19
CA LEU A 89 -6.41 9.59 -4.97
C LEU A 89 -7.51 8.73 -5.59
N HIS A 90 -8.54 8.41 -4.83
CA HIS A 90 -9.71 7.67 -5.32
C HIS A 90 -10.31 8.33 -6.57
N ARG A 91 -10.60 9.64 -6.51
CA ARG A 91 -11.16 10.36 -7.64
C ARG A 91 -10.23 10.36 -8.86
N LEU A 92 -8.92 10.52 -8.61
CA LEU A 92 -7.93 10.51 -9.70
C LEU A 92 -7.88 9.17 -10.42
N LEU A 93 -7.80 8.10 -9.67
CA LEU A 93 -7.72 6.74 -10.20
C LEU A 93 -9.02 6.32 -10.88
N THR A 94 -10.17 6.61 -10.26
CA THR A 94 -11.48 6.30 -10.84
C THR A 94 -11.72 7.04 -12.17
N LYS A 95 -11.26 8.28 -12.29
CA LYS A 95 -11.39 9.06 -13.52
C LYS A 95 -10.63 8.42 -14.69
N LYS A 96 -9.53 7.72 -14.40
CA LYS A 96 -8.69 7.10 -15.43
C LYS A 96 -9.17 5.70 -15.83
N GLU A 97 -9.66 4.92 -14.89
CA GLU A 97 -9.92 3.48 -15.05
C GLU A 97 -11.40 3.06 -14.94
N GLY A 98 -12.33 3.99 -14.69
CA GLY A 98 -13.73 3.65 -14.44
C GLY A 98 -14.01 3.24 -12.99
N LYS A 99 -14.86 2.22 -12.77
CA LYS A 99 -15.30 1.85 -11.42
C LYS A 99 -14.20 1.12 -10.64
N ILE A 100 -13.61 1.79 -9.67
CA ILE A 100 -12.68 1.20 -8.71
C ILE A 100 -13.45 0.89 -7.43
N ASN A 101 -13.49 -0.40 -7.06
CA ASN A 101 -14.04 -0.83 -5.78
C ASN A 101 -12.88 -0.97 -4.78
N PHE A 102 -12.92 -0.26 -3.66
CA PHE A 102 -11.94 -0.36 -2.59
C PHE A 102 -12.33 -1.44 -1.58
N SER A 103 -11.42 -2.36 -1.33
CA SER A 103 -11.34 -3.12 -0.11
C SER A 103 -9.95 -2.90 0.47
N SER A 104 -9.79 -2.76 1.72
CA SER A 104 -8.67 -2.27 2.57
C SER A 104 -7.22 -2.26 2.03
N CYS A 105 -6.89 -2.94 0.96
CA CYS A 105 -5.65 -2.78 0.17
C CYS A 105 -5.98 -3.09 -1.28
N LYS A 106 -5.69 -2.20 -2.20
CA LYS A 106 -5.96 -2.46 -3.61
C LYS A 106 -4.74 -2.27 -4.51
N HIS A 107 -4.54 -3.28 -5.35
CA HIS A 107 -3.62 -3.27 -6.46
C HIS A 107 -4.37 -2.92 -7.74
N ILE A 108 -3.92 -1.88 -8.43
CA ILE A 108 -4.45 -1.47 -9.74
C ILE A 108 -3.34 -1.70 -10.76
N ILE A 109 -3.60 -2.48 -11.80
CA ILE A 109 -2.62 -2.77 -12.84
C ILE A 109 -3.06 -2.09 -14.14
N PHE A 110 -2.17 -1.29 -14.68
CA PHE A 110 -2.31 -0.66 -15.99
C PHE A 110 -1.39 -1.36 -16.99
N PHE A 111 -1.87 -1.60 -18.19
CA PHE A 111 -1.07 -2.06 -19.31
C PHE A 111 -0.91 -0.90 -20.29
N LEU A 112 0.33 -0.54 -20.57
CA LEU A 112 0.70 0.62 -21.39
C LEU A 112 1.40 0.15 -22.68
N ASP A 113 1.09 0.82 -23.80
CA ASP A 113 1.70 0.61 -25.12
C ASP A 113 3.10 1.25 -25.23
#